data_54ef6463c2caf20295ce174e488d49f0
#
_entry.id   54ef6463c2caf20295ce174e488d49f0
#
_cell.length_a   1.000
_cell.length_b   1.000
_cell.length_c   1.000
_cell.angle_alpha   90.00
_cell.angle_beta   90.00
_cell.angle_gamma   90.00
#
_symmetry.space_group_name_H-M   'P 1'
#
loop_
_entity.id
_entity.type
_entity.pdbx_description
1 polymer ?
#
loop_
_entity_poly.entity_id
_entity_poly.type
_entity_poly.pdbx_seq_one_letter_code
_entity_poly.pdbx_strand_id
1 'polypeptide(L)'
;MHFLSEYNFKMYNNFDDTSFYNQSIKRNMKNIHIIISLVLLNFTLFNKTAFSKSISISEALKNKMITIKVKSTSGHTGECLSVRMVNLKNTNIIVIIEAGRMFIPADSGVQNLIVVKRQNIELSPNQIKTNKITAVCAQKEDAGPRQDLEFTAGSFGITEAKKFAEWLDTKAYYNNNNTQNAMWTFTDNMDPEFTISSPQDKEMLAYVAAAKNLNYEKLLKKFTNKSTPNSRFRFSSTLNFTLSYPQVLKVVLCDKNNDIVKQCIAGDTLAIGNNSKHIEFTNDDLENGKYYLKIYIDGKMIKRREIVIK
;
A
#
# COMPACT_ATOMS: atom_id res chain seq x y z
N MET A 1 27.46 31.29 33.96
CA MET A 1 27.09 32.19 35.04
C MET A 1 26.35 31.37 36.08
N HIS A 2 27.00 31.18 37.23
CA HIS A 2 26.54 30.41 38.38
C HIS A 2 25.33 31.05 39.04
N PHE A 3 24.42 30.26 39.60
CA PHE A 3 23.84 30.51 40.90
C PHE A 3 23.38 29.18 41.52
N LEU A 4 24.17 28.76 42.52
CA LEU A 4 23.80 27.80 43.57
C LEU A 4 23.05 28.58 44.66
N SER A 5 21.97 28.03 45.17
CA SER A 5 21.43 28.45 46.46
C SER A 5 21.20 27.22 47.34
N GLU A 6 22.08 27.13 48.35
CA GLU A 6 21.96 26.23 49.49
C GLU A 6 20.75 26.61 50.35
N TYR A 7 20.00 25.64 50.79
CA TYR A 7 19.08 25.77 51.91
C TYR A 7 19.46 24.79 53.00
N ASN A 8 20.03 25.38 54.07
CA ASN A 8 20.23 24.74 55.35
C ASN A 8 18.90 24.47 56.04
N PHE A 9 18.67 23.22 56.48
CA PHE A 9 17.56 22.89 57.36
C PHE A 9 18.11 22.46 58.72
N LYS A 10 17.78 23.25 59.77
CA LYS A 10 18.06 23.01 61.20
C LYS A 10 17.22 21.83 61.71
N MET A 11 17.89 20.88 62.34
CA MET A 11 17.25 19.83 63.13
C MET A 11 16.73 20.40 64.45
N TYR A 12 15.50 20.06 64.76
CA TYR A 12 14.97 20.09 66.13
C TYR A 12 14.68 18.65 66.56
N ASN A 13 15.42 18.20 67.60
CA ASN A 13 15.10 17.00 68.34
C ASN A 13 14.06 17.36 69.40
N ASN A 14 13.05 16.55 69.59
CA ASN A 14 12.52 15.97 70.78
C ASN A 14 11.04 15.63 70.60
N PHE A 15 10.70 14.41 70.72
CA PHE A 15 9.77 13.84 71.68
C PHE A 15 9.59 12.32 71.44
N ASP A 16 9.89 11.55 72.51
CA ASP A 16 9.58 10.14 72.64
C ASP A 16 8.07 9.94 72.68
N ASP A 17 7.56 9.26 71.62
CA ASP A 17 6.23 8.62 71.72
C ASP A 17 6.15 7.44 70.69
N THR A 18 6.98 6.42 70.97
CA THR A 18 7.14 5.28 70.11
C THR A 18 6.04 4.22 70.21
N SER A 19 5.14 4.31 71.22
CA SER A 19 4.14 3.24 71.46
C SER A 19 2.84 3.42 70.64
N PHE A 20 2.37 4.62 70.41
CA PHE A 20 1.17 4.90 69.62
C PHE A 20 1.41 4.84 68.11
N TYR A 21 2.63 5.15 67.71
CA TYR A 21 2.99 5.15 66.29
C TYR A 21 3.03 3.73 65.70
N ASN A 22 3.49 2.74 66.46
CA ASN A 22 3.62 1.37 65.98
C ASN A 22 2.29 0.60 65.80
N GLN A 23 1.23 0.94 66.54
CA GLN A 23 -0.09 0.31 66.32
C GLN A 23 -0.84 0.88 65.11
N SER A 24 -0.70 2.17 64.83
CA SER A 24 -1.29 2.83 63.68
C SER A 24 -0.64 2.35 62.37
N ILE A 25 0.68 2.19 62.35
CA ILE A 25 1.44 1.72 61.19
C ILE A 25 1.07 0.25 60.86
N LYS A 26 0.95 -0.64 61.85
CA LYS A 26 0.56 -2.03 61.62
C LYS A 26 -0.85 -2.17 61.07
N ARG A 27 -1.78 -1.31 61.45
CA ARG A 27 -3.18 -1.31 60.97
C ARG A 27 -3.27 -0.76 59.56
N ASN A 28 -2.50 0.27 59.22
CA ASN A 28 -2.40 0.83 57.88
C ASN A 28 -1.69 -0.12 56.91
N MET A 29 -0.63 -0.81 57.35
CA MET A 29 0.06 -1.82 56.52
C MET A 29 -0.85 -3.02 56.12
N LYS A 30 -1.69 -3.51 57.06
CA LYS A 30 -2.66 -4.58 56.72
C LYS A 30 -3.67 -4.10 55.65
N ASN A 31 -4.15 -2.88 55.75
CA ASN A 31 -5.09 -2.31 54.79
C ASN A 31 -4.42 -2.06 53.41
N ILE A 32 -3.15 -1.66 53.42
CA ILE A 32 -2.35 -1.50 52.16
C ILE A 32 -2.14 -2.86 51.50
N HIS A 33 -1.84 -3.93 52.23
CA HIS A 33 -1.69 -5.26 51.65
C HIS A 33 -3.01 -5.78 51.04
N ILE A 34 -4.16 -5.50 51.67
CA ILE A 34 -5.47 -5.87 51.14
C ILE A 34 -5.76 -5.07 49.84
N ILE A 35 -5.47 -3.79 49.81
CA ILE A 35 -5.66 -2.96 48.61
C ILE A 35 -4.72 -3.40 47.46
N ILE A 36 -3.44 -3.67 47.76
CA ILE A 36 -2.49 -4.19 46.77
C ILE A 36 -2.92 -5.55 46.24
N SER A 37 -3.40 -6.47 47.11
CA SER A 37 -3.90 -7.77 46.70
C SER A 37 -5.16 -7.67 45.82
N LEU A 38 -6.07 -6.73 46.13
CA LEU A 38 -7.27 -6.46 45.31
C LEU A 38 -6.92 -5.84 43.97
N VAL A 39 -5.93 -4.95 43.91
CA VAL A 39 -5.43 -4.36 42.65
C VAL A 39 -4.71 -5.41 41.81
N LEU A 40 -3.87 -6.25 42.42
CA LEU A 40 -3.19 -7.34 41.73
C LEU A 40 -4.19 -8.40 41.22
N LEU A 41 -5.23 -8.73 42.01
CA LEU A 41 -6.28 -9.66 41.59
C LEU A 41 -7.09 -9.10 40.43
N ASN A 42 -7.38 -7.81 40.39
CA ASN A 42 -8.01 -7.16 39.24
C ASN A 42 -7.09 -7.14 38.01
N PHE A 43 -5.77 -6.93 38.19
CA PHE A 43 -4.81 -6.94 37.08
C PHE A 43 -4.69 -8.34 36.44
N THR A 44 -4.81 -9.42 37.21
CA THR A 44 -4.79 -10.81 36.66
C THR A 44 -6.09 -11.19 35.97
N LEU A 45 -7.22 -10.58 36.33
CA LEU A 45 -8.53 -10.84 35.72
C LEU A 45 -8.68 -10.09 34.36
N PHE A 46 -7.99 -8.99 34.17
CA PHE A 46 -8.06 -8.22 32.90
C PHE A 46 -7.10 -8.69 31.82
N ASN A 47 -6.11 -9.54 32.12
CA ASN A 47 -5.15 -10.05 31.13
C ASN A 47 -5.54 -11.41 30.55
N LYS A 48 -6.83 -11.71 30.36
CA LYS A 48 -7.21 -12.66 29.34
C LYS A 48 -7.07 -11.97 27.99
N THR A 49 -5.83 -11.92 27.46
CA THR A 49 -5.63 -11.76 26.02
C THR A 49 -6.34 -12.94 25.38
N ALA A 50 -7.60 -12.72 25.01
CA ALA A 50 -8.32 -13.69 24.20
C ALA A 50 -7.48 -13.90 22.95
N PHE A 51 -6.84 -15.06 22.82
CA PHE A 51 -6.12 -15.45 21.62
C PHE A 51 -7.07 -15.28 20.45
N SER A 52 -6.85 -14.26 19.66
CA SER A 52 -7.64 -14.01 18.46
C SER A 52 -7.31 -15.12 17.47
N LYS A 53 -8.30 -15.94 17.12
CA LYS A 53 -8.12 -17.02 16.14
C LYS A 53 -7.85 -16.38 14.78
N SER A 54 -6.68 -16.69 14.20
CA SER A 54 -6.37 -16.33 12.82
C SER A 54 -7.12 -17.25 11.85
N ILE A 55 -7.82 -16.67 10.89
CA ILE A 55 -8.64 -17.40 9.93
C ILE A 55 -8.47 -16.81 8.53
N SER A 56 -8.44 -17.64 7.49
CA SER A 56 -8.39 -17.15 6.10
C SER A 56 -9.68 -16.40 5.73
N ILE A 57 -9.57 -15.44 4.81
CA ILE A 57 -10.75 -14.70 4.34
C ILE A 57 -11.83 -15.64 3.80
N SER A 58 -11.46 -16.70 3.08
CA SER A 58 -12.40 -17.67 2.52
C SER A 58 -13.13 -18.45 3.60
N GLU A 59 -12.40 -18.90 4.62
CA GLU A 59 -12.99 -19.62 5.74
C GLU A 59 -13.89 -18.72 6.59
N ALA A 60 -13.45 -17.46 6.81
CA ALA A 60 -14.25 -16.48 7.54
C ALA A 60 -15.58 -16.15 6.84
N LEU A 61 -15.57 -16.05 5.50
CA LEU A 61 -16.77 -15.87 4.68
C LEU A 61 -17.67 -17.10 4.70
N LYS A 62 -17.10 -18.30 4.47
CA LYS A 62 -17.83 -19.58 4.49
C LYS A 62 -18.54 -19.81 5.83
N ASN A 63 -17.88 -19.48 6.92
CA ASN A 63 -18.42 -19.67 8.28
C ASN A 63 -19.27 -18.46 8.76
N LYS A 64 -19.61 -17.54 7.86
CA LYS A 64 -20.40 -16.34 8.17
C LYS A 64 -19.85 -15.60 9.40
N MET A 65 -18.53 -15.49 9.50
CA MET A 65 -17.87 -14.75 10.56
C MET A 65 -17.70 -13.27 10.20
N ILE A 66 -17.63 -12.99 8.91
CA ILE A 66 -17.49 -11.65 8.37
C ILE A 66 -18.41 -11.43 7.17
N THR A 67 -18.69 -10.16 6.88
CA THR A 67 -19.09 -9.71 5.54
C THR A 67 -18.00 -8.80 4.98
N ILE A 68 -17.87 -8.78 3.65
CA ILE A 68 -16.93 -7.89 2.96
C ILE A 68 -17.62 -7.11 1.85
N LYS A 69 -17.11 -5.90 1.60
CA LYS A 69 -17.35 -5.15 0.38
C LYS A 69 -15.98 -4.73 -0.16
N VAL A 70 -15.71 -5.11 -1.41
CA VAL A 70 -14.42 -4.86 -2.05
C VAL A 70 -14.62 -3.94 -3.23
N LYS A 71 -13.78 -2.92 -3.32
CA LYS A 71 -13.79 -1.95 -4.41
C LYS A 71 -12.38 -1.65 -4.89
N SER A 72 -12.24 -1.40 -6.17
CA SER A 72 -11.00 -0.83 -6.70
C SER A 72 -10.78 0.60 -6.21
N THR A 73 -9.51 0.95 -5.96
CA THR A 73 -9.08 2.33 -5.71
C THR A 73 -8.52 2.99 -6.97
N SER A 74 -8.68 2.37 -8.12
CA SER A 74 -8.00 2.60 -9.39
C SER A 74 -6.54 2.13 -9.41
N GLY A 75 -5.99 1.99 -10.62
CA GLY A 75 -4.63 1.46 -10.81
C GLY A 75 -4.58 -0.07 -10.92
N HIS A 76 -3.47 -0.56 -11.43
CA HIS A 76 -3.23 -1.98 -11.73
C HIS A 76 -2.12 -2.59 -10.86
N THR A 77 -1.51 -1.82 -9.96
CA THR A 77 -0.47 -2.28 -9.04
C THR A 77 -0.53 -1.50 -7.73
N GLY A 78 0.07 -2.05 -6.68
CA GLY A 78 0.14 -1.43 -5.37
C GLY A 78 -1.17 -1.55 -4.60
N GLU A 79 -1.53 -0.54 -3.82
CA GLU A 79 -2.76 -0.54 -3.00
C GLU A 79 -4.00 -0.28 -3.85
N CYS A 80 -4.25 -1.13 -4.84
CA CYS A 80 -5.31 -0.96 -5.84
C CYS A 80 -6.69 -1.49 -5.43
N LEU A 81 -6.83 -2.12 -4.26
CA LEU A 81 -8.11 -2.56 -3.68
C LEU A 81 -8.36 -1.94 -2.31
N SER A 82 -9.64 -1.68 -2.03
CA SER A 82 -10.18 -1.30 -0.73
C SER A 82 -11.15 -2.37 -0.26
N VAL A 83 -10.86 -3.01 0.87
CA VAL A 83 -11.69 -4.07 1.46
C VAL A 83 -12.29 -3.57 2.76
N ARG A 84 -13.60 -3.35 2.76
CA ARG A 84 -14.38 -3.05 3.96
C ARG A 84 -14.90 -4.35 4.54
N MET A 85 -14.52 -4.65 5.78
CA MET A 85 -14.93 -5.86 6.52
C MET A 85 -15.79 -5.51 7.72
N VAL A 86 -16.74 -6.39 8.04
CA VAL A 86 -17.54 -6.33 9.26
C VAL A 86 -17.37 -7.66 9.99
N ASN A 87 -16.92 -7.62 11.23
CA ASN A 87 -16.92 -8.81 12.11
C ASN A 87 -18.35 -9.06 12.61
N LEU A 88 -18.90 -10.24 12.33
CA LEU A 88 -20.25 -10.66 12.75
C LEU A 88 -20.24 -11.46 14.06
N LYS A 89 -19.08 -11.60 14.69
CA LYS A 89 -18.91 -12.36 15.94
C LYS A 89 -18.71 -11.43 17.13
N ASN A 90 -19.06 -11.94 18.32
CA ASN A 90 -18.85 -11.26 19.60
C ASN A 90 -17.45 -11.50 20.18
N THR A 91 -16.50 -11.91 19.33
CA THR A 91 -15.11 -12.19 19.70
C THR A 91 -14.15 -11.51 18.75
N ASN A 92 -12.93 -11.24 19.21
CA ASN A 92 -11.85 -10.77 18.35
C ASN A 92 -11.47 -11.86 17.35
N ILE A 93 -11.25 -11.47 16.10
CA ILE A 93 -10.77 -12.34 15.04
C ILE A 93 -9.64 -11.64 14.26
N ILE A 94 -8.72 -12.44 13.71
CA ILE A 94 -7.73 -11.97 12.75
C ILE A 94 -8.06 -12.59 11.41
N VAL A 95 -8.47 -11.78 10.45
CA VAL A 95 -8.73 -12.25 9.08
C VAL A 95 -7.46 -12.11 8.26
N ILE A 96 -7.05 -13.20 7.62
CA ILE A 96 -5.88 -13.25 6.76
C ILE A 96 -6.34 -13.12 5.31
N ILE A 97 -5.84 -12.10 4.62
CA ILE A 97 -5.87 -12.04 3.15
C ILE A 97 -4.51 -12.52 2.67
N GLU A 98 -4.49 -13.69 2.05
CA GLU A 98 -3.26 -14.38 1.68
C GLU A 98 -2.67 -13.82 0.38
N ALA A 99 -1.35 -13.82 0.25
CA ALA A 99 -0.69 -13.64 -1.04
C ALA A 99 -1.12 -14.75 -2.01
N GLY A 100 -1.32 -14.41 -3.28
CA GLY A 100 -1.88 -15.30 -4.29
C GLY A 100 -3.42 -15.38 -4.33
N ARG A 101 -4.12 -14.74 -3.38
CA ARG A 101 -5.58 -14.62 -3.40
C ARG A 101 -6.03 -13.76 -4.56
N MET A 102 -7.00 -14.25 -5.35
CA MET A 102 -7.61 -13.46 -6.41
C MET A 102 -8.82 -12.67 -5.91
N PHE A 103 -8.99 -11.48 -6.48
CA PHE A 103 -10.22 -10.72 -6.44
C PHE A 103 -10.76 -10.59 -7.87
N ILE A 104 -12.02 -10.93 -8.05
CA ILE A 104 -12.69 -11.03 -9.35
C ILE A 104 -13.60 -9.83 -9.50
N PRO A 105 -13.47 -9.02 -10.58
CA PRO A 105 -14.32 -7.87 -10.81
C PRO A 105 -15.74 -8.28 -11.17
N ALA A 106 -16.70 -7.39 -10.90
CA ALA A 106 -18.08 -7.57 -11.34
C ALA A 106 -18.24 -7.41 -12.87
N ASP A 107 -17.28 -6.74 -13.52
CA ASP A 107 -17.22 -6.53 -14.96
C ASP A 107 -16.20 -7.50 -15.57
N SER A 108 -16.65 -8.44 -16.40
CA SER A 108 -15.82 -9.50 -17.00
C SER A 108 -14.79 -9.00 -18.03
N GLY A 109 -14.91 -7.77 -18.50
CA GLY A 109 -13.91 -7.13 -19.38
C GLY A 109 -12.77 -6.46 -18.64
N VAL A 110 -12.76 -6.57 -17.30
CA VAL A 110 -11.73 -5.99 -16.44
C VAL A 110 -10.88 -7.09 -15.82
N GLN A 111 -9.60 -6.80 -15.62
CA GLN A 111 -8.61 -7.73 -15.05
C GLN A 111 -8.97 -8.18 -13.64
N ASN A 112 -8.79 -9.47 -13.36
CA ASN A 112 -8.69 -9.95 -12.00
C ASN A 112 -7.46 -9.35 -11.30
N LEU A 113 -7.51 -9.24 -9.97
CA LEU A 113 -6.40 -8.77 -9.18
C LEU A 113 -5.87 -9.88 -8.28
N ILE A 114 -4.54 -10.07 -8.27
CA ILE A 114 -3.84 -11.04 -7.40
C ILE A 114 -3.15 -10.28 -6.28
N VAL A 115 -3.45 -10.66 -5.04
CA VAL A 115 -2.79 -10.13 -3.84
C VAL A 115 -1.33 -10.56 -3.82
N VAL A 116 -0.41 -9.60 -3.68
CA VAL A 116 1.05 -9.85 -3.64
C VAL A 116 1.67 -9.57 -2.28
N LYS A 117 0.87 -9.05 -1.34
CA LYS A 117 1.26 -8.81 0.06
C LYS A 117 0.20 -9.38 0.98
N ARG A 118 0.58 -10.37 1.80
CA ARG A 118 -0.29 -10.89 2.86
C ARG A 118 -0.66 -9.78 3.84
N GLN A 119 -1.91 -9.78 4.29
CA GLN A 119 -2.38 -8.88 5.34
C GLN A 119 -3.14 -9.63 6.42
N ASN A 120 -2.85 -9.27 7.67
CA ASN A 120 -3.58 -9.74 8.84
C ASN A 120 -4.44 -8.56 9.34
N ILE A 121 -5.75 -8.73 9.27
CA ILE A 121 -6.71 -7.69 9.63
C ILE A 121 -7.37 -8.07 10.95
N GLU A 122 -7.00 -7.38 12.01
CA GLU A 122 -7.61 -7.55 13.33
C GLU A 122 -8.95 -6.83 13.38
N LEU A 123 -9.97 -7.53 13.84
CA LEU A 123 -11.34 -7.03 13.98
C LEU A 123 -11.87 -7.37 15.38
N SER A 124 -12.20 -6.33 16.15
CA SER A 124 -12.93 -6.46 17.41
C SER A 124 -14.38 -6.91 17.16
N PRO A 125 -15.14 -7.32 18.19
CA PRO A 125 -16.53 -7.68 18.07
C PRO A 125 -17.35 -6.59 17.36
N ASN A 126 -18.11 -6.99 16.36
CA ASN A 126 -18.98 -6.11 15.55
C ASN A 126 -18.26 -4.92 14.86
N GLN A 127 -16.92 -4.94 14.84
CA GLN A 127 -16.13 -3.87 14.23
C GLN A 127 -16.30 -3.84 12.71
N ILE A 128 -16.36 -2.63 12.19
CA ILE A 128 -16.24 -2.32 10.76
C ILE A 128 -14.86 -1.72 10.52
N LYS A 129 -14.09 -2.30 9.59
CA LYS A 129 -12.76 -1.81 9.24
C LYS A 129 -12.57 -1.80 7.72
N THR A 130 -11.90 -0.78 7.23
CA THR A 130 -11.54 -0.68 5.81
C THR A 130 -10.03 -0.69 5.69
N ASN A 131 -9.50 -1.58 4.85
CA ASN A 131 -8.07 -1.73 4.60
C ASN A 131 -7.79 -1.64 3.10
N LYS A 132 -6.68 -1.04 2.75
CA LYS A 132 -6.14 -1.10 1.39
C LYS A 132 -5.31 -2.36 1.22
N ILE A 133 -5.44 -3.01 0.08
CA ILE A 133 -4.79 -4.28 -0.24
C ILE A 133 -3.86 -4.09 -1.43
N THR A 134 -2.63 -4.55 -1.28
CA THR A 134 -1.61 -4.53 -2.33
C THR A 134 -1.81 -5.72 -3.26
N ALA A 135 -2.12 -5.43 -4.51
CA ALA A 135 -2.37 -6.43 -5.54
C ALA A 135 -1.82 -5.98 -6.90
N VAL A 136 -1.80 -6.88 -7.86
CA VAL A 136 -1.42 -6.65 -9.26
C VAL A 136 -2.46 -7.27 -10.19
N CYS A 137 -2.53 -6.79 -11.42
CA CYS A 137 -3.41 -7.32 -12.45
C CYS A 137 -2.98 -8.72 -12.91
N ALA A 138 -3.97 -9.58 -13.20
CA ALA A 138 -3.74 -10.97 -13.58
C ALA A 138 -3.81 -11.21 -15.10
N GLN A 139 -4.44 -10.34 -15.89
CA GLN A 139 -4.57 -10.45 -17.35
C GLN A 139 -4.03 -9.16 -17.98
N LYS A 140 -3.15 -9.29 -18.97
CA LYS A 140 -2.52 -8.13 -19.64
C LYS A 140 -3.47 -7.44 -20.61
N GLU A 141 -4.25 -8.24 -21.33
CA GLU A 141 -5.08 -7.74 -22.44
C GLU A 141 -6.43 -7.15 -21.98
N ASP A 142 -6.87 -7.46 -20.75
CA ASP A 142 -8.11 -6.92 -20.23
C ASP A 142 -7.94 -5.50 -19.71
N ALA A 143 -9.04 -4.74 -19.61
CA ALA A 143 -9.01 -3.38 -19.11
C ALA A 143 -8.57 -3.31 -17.64
N GLY A 144 -7.78 -2.30 -17.29
CA GLY A 144 -7.43 -2.02 -15.88
C GLY A 144 -8.67 -1.60 -15.09
N PRO A 145 -8.71 -1.90 -13.76
CA PRO A 145 -9.86 -1.56 -12.95
C PRO A 145 -10.00 -0.04 -12.76
N ARG A 146 -11.20 0.47 -13.06
CA ARG A 146 -11.59 1.85 -12.75
C ARG A 146 -11.91 2.00 -11.27
N GLN A 147 -11.85 3.23 -10.76
CA GLN A 147 -12.20 3.53 -9.39
C GLN A 147 -13.63 3.05 -9.04
N ASP A 148 -13.81 2.57 -7.82
CA ASP A 148 -15.08 2.10 -7.24
C ASP A 148 -15.71 0.89 -7.93
N LEU A 149 -15.03 0.24 -8.88
CA LEU A 149 -15.47 -1.04 -9.44
C LEU A 149 -15.52 -2.09 -8.33
N GLU A 150 -16.63 -2.83 -8.25
CA GLU A 150 -16.84 -3.86 -7.23
C GLU A 150 -16.11 -5.15 -7.61
N PHE A 151 -15.56 -5.81 -6.58
CA PHE A 151 -14.86 -7.09 -6.68
C PHE A 151 -15.43 -8.08 -5.66
N THR A 152 -15.29 -9.37 -5.97
CA THR A 152 -15.57 -10.47 -5.06
C THR A 152 -14.27 -11.20 -4.71
N ALA A 153 -14.20 -11.76 -3.48
CA ALA A 153 -13.09 -12.63 -3.11
C ALA A 153 -13.22 -13.97 -3.84
N GLY A 154 -12.25 -14.25 -4.71
CA GLY A 154 -12.13 -15.49 -5.45
C GLY A 154 -11.26 -16.53 -4.74
N SER A 155 -10.94 -17.61 -5.46
CA SER A 155 -9.96 -18.63 -5.07
C SER A 155 -8.53 -18.09 -5.19
N PHE A 156 -7.54 -18.96 -5.00
CA PHE A 156 -6.17 -18.67 -5.42
C PHE A 156 -6.06 -18.69 -6.95
N GLY A 157 -5.12 -17.92 -7.45
CA GLY A 157 -4.70 -18.00 -8.86
C GLY A 157 -4.10 -19.36 -9.22
N ILE A 158 -3.59 -19.49 -10.43
CA ILE A 158 -2.83 -20.68 -10.85
C ILE A 158 -1.63 -20.89 -9.90
N THR A 159 -1.23 -22.13 -9.77
CA THR A 159 -0.24 -22.55 -8.75
C THR A 159 1.06 -21.76 -8.81
N GLU A 160 1.58 -21.50 -10.01
CA GLU A 160 2.82 -20.77 -10.23
C GLU A 160 2.68 -19.28 -9.83
N ALA A 161 1.59 -18.63 -10.23
CA ALA A 161 1.31 -17.25 -9.85
C ALA A 161 1.13 -17.10 -8.35
N LYS A 162 0.46 -18.06 -7.68
CA LYS A 162 0.35 -18.11 -6.22
C LYS A 162 1.71 -18.21 -5.55
N LYS A 163 2.55 -19.16 -5.97
CA LYS A 163 3.91 -19.33 -5.43
C LYS A 163 4.76 -18.08 -5.61
N PHE A 164 4.64 -17.44 -6.77
CA PHE A 164 5.34 -16.19 -7.03
C PHE A 164 4.85 -15.05 -6.12
N ALA A 165 3.54 -14.90 -5.92
CA ALA A 165 2.98 -13.92 -4.98
C ALA A 165 3.44 -14.16 -3.53
N GLU A 166 3.49 -15.41 -3.08
CA GLU A 166 4.00 -15.79 -1.76
C GLU A 166 5.50 -15.49 -1.62
N TRP A 167 6.28 -15.69 -2.68
CA TRP A 167 7.69 -15.33 -2.73
C TRP A 167 7.89 -13.81 -2.67
N LEU A 168 7.09 -13.03 -3.42
CA LEU A 168 7.11 -11.56 -3.38
C LEU A 168 6.81 -11.03 -1.97
N ASP A 169 5.84 -11.63 -1.29
CA ASP A 169 5.49 -11.28 0.09
C ASP A 169 6.65 -11.57 1.06
N THR A 170 7.24 -12.76 0.96
CA THR A 170 8.38 -13.19 1.80
C THR A 170 9.59 -12.28 1.62
N LYS A 171 9.86 -11.83 0.40
CA LYS A 171 10.99 -10.95 0.06
C LYS A 171 10.68 -9.46 0.23
N ALA A 172 9.42 -9.10 0.48
CA ALA A 172 8.92 -7.73 0.46
C ALA A 172 9.15 -7.00 -0.90
N TYR A 173 9.09 -7.74 -2.00
CA TYR A 173 9.31 -7.21 -3.36
C TYR A 173 8.01 -6.80 -4.07
N TYR A 174 6.89 -6.80 -3.37
CA TYR A 174 5.57 -6.49 -3.91
C TYR A 174 5.40 -5.06 -4.47
N ASN A 175 6.33 -4.14 -4.18
CA ASN A 175 6.36 -2.78 -4.74
C ASN A 175 7.45 -2.59 -5.80
N ASN A 176 8.09 -3.67 -6.28
CA ASN A 176 9.09 -3.58 -7.33
C ASN A 176 8.42 -3.31 -8.69
N ASN A 177 9.06 -2.49 -9.52
CA ASN A 177 8.54 -2.10 -10.84
C ASN A 177 8.34 -3.29 -11.80
N ASN A 178 9.08 -4.38 -11.63
CA ASN A 178 8.94 -5.59 -12.44
C ASN A 178 7.84 -6.53 -11.95
N THR A 179 7.24 -6.30 -10.77
CA THR A 179 6.27 -7.21 -10.15
C THR A 179 5.08 -7.50 -11.07
N GLN A 180 4.54 -6.48 -11.73
CA GLN A 180 3.42 -6.64 -12.64
C GLN A 180 3.78 -7.48 -13.87
N ASN A 181 4.88 -7.15 -14.55
CA ASN A 181 5.33 -7.88 -15.74
C ASN A 181 5.72 -9.32 -15.41
N ALA A 182 6.37 -9.52 -14.27
CA ALA A 182 6.71 -10.85 -13.78
C ALA A 182 5.45 -11.68 -13.49
N MET A 183 4.40 -11.06 -12.91
CA MET A 183 3.14 -11.76 -12.68
C MET A 183 2.50 -12.23 -13.99
N TRP A 184 2.44 -11.39 -15.02
CA TRP A 184 1.90 -11.77 -16.35
C TRP A 184 2.68 -12.91 -17.01
N THR A 185 3.97 -13.08 -16.71
CA THR A 185 4.72 -14.26 -17.16
C THR A 185 4.12 -15.57 -16.63
N PHE A 186 3.48 -15.54 -15.46
CA PHE A 186 2.83 -16.70 -14.86
C PHE A 186 1.36 -16.81 -15.26
N THR A 187 0.62 -15.71 -15.29
CA THR A 187 -0.84 -15.72 -15.53
C THR A 187 -1.20 -15.85 -17.01
N ASP A 188 -0.49 -15.14 -17.87
CA ASP A 188 -0.76 -15.10 -19.32
C ASP A 188 0.25 -15.88 -20.13
N ASN A 189 1.19 -16.56 -19.46
CA ASN A 189 2.29 -17.31 -20.09
C ASN A 189 3.13 -16.45 -21.06
N MET A 190 3.30 -15.19 -20.72
CA MET A 190 4.07 -14.24 -21.52
C MET A 190 5.58 -14.47 -21.40
N ASP A 191 6.31 -14.04 -22.42
CA ASP A 191 7.76 -13.89 -22.28
C ASP A 191 8.10 -12.88 -21.17
N PRO A 192 9.12 -13.18 -20.34
CA PRO A 192 9.56 -12.23 -19.32
C PRO A 192 9.99 -10.89 -19.91
N GLU A 193 9.50 -9.80 -19.30
CA GLU A 193 9.92 -8.43 -19.59
C GLU A 193 10.42 -7.79 -18.30
N PHE A 194 11.71 -7.40 -18.27
CA PHE A 194 12.35 -6.84 -17.09
C PHE A 194 13.14 -5.58 -17.40
N THR A 195 13.16 -4.68 -16.43
CA THR A 195 14.12 -3.58 -16.34
C THR A 195 15.06 -3.90 -15.19
N ILE A 196 16.34 -4.11 -15.46
CA ILE A 196 17.34 -4.46 -14.44
C ILE A 196 18.02 -3.19 -13.97
N SER A 197 17.62 -2.71 -12.80
CA SER A 197 18.17 -1.51 -12.15
C SER A 197 18.71 -1.77 -10.75
N SER A 198 18.41 -2.93 -10.17
CA SER A 198 18.76 -3.28 -8.79
C SER A 198 19.12 -4.76 -8.63
N PRO A 199 19.77 -5.14 -7.52
CA PRO A 199 19.95 -6.55 -7.17
C PRO A 199 18.62 -7.32 -7.02
N GLN A 200 17.58 -6.65 -6.55
CA GLN A 200 16.23 -7.22 -6.40
C GLN A 200 15.64 -7.62 -7.76
N ASP A 201 15.85 -6.82 -8.80
CA ASP A 201 15.40 -7.13 -10.16
C ASP A 201 16.06 -8.39 -10.71
N LYS A 202 17.36 -8.56 -10.45
CA LYS A 202 18.11 -9.77 -10.83
C LYS A 202 17.59 -11.01 -10.10
N GLU A 203 17.31 -10.87 -8.79
CA GLU A 203 16.77 -11.98 -7.99
C GLU A 203 15.36 -12.37 -8.46
N MET A 204 14.53 -11.39 -8.78
CA MET A 204 13.19 -11.64 -9.34
C MET A 204 13.29 -12.31 -10.71
N LEU A 205 14.18 -11.84 -11.58
CA LEU A 205 14.43 -12.46 -12.88
C LEU A 205 14.93 -13.91 -12.74
N ALA A 206 15.80 -14.17 -11.76
CA ALA A 206 16.29 -15.52 -11.47
C ALA A 206 15.15 -16.45 -11.02
N TYR A 207 14.25 -15.95 -10.14
CA TYR A 207 13.07 -16.71 -9.75
C TYR A 207 12.17 -17.05 -10.96
N VAL A 208 11.85 -16.07 -11.80
CA VAL A 208 11.03 -16.26 -12.99
C VAL A 208 11.70 -17.24 -13.96
N ALA A 209 13.00 -17.10 -14.21
CA ALA A 209 13.77 -17.99 -15.08
C ALA A 209 13.71 -19.43 -14.58
N ALA A 210 13.95 -19.66 -13.29
CA ALA A 210 13.90 -20.99 -12.68
C ALA A 210 12.49 -21.59 -12.75
N ALA A 211 11.46 -20.84 -12.39
CA ALA A 211 10.07 -21.31 -12.38
C ALA A 211 9.53 -21.64 -13.79
N LYS A 212 10.02 -20.96 -14.83
CA LYS A 212 9.63 -21.15 -16.22
C LYS A 212 10.62 -22.01 -17.02
N ASN A 213 11.64 -22.56 -16.35
CA ASN A 213 12.71 -23.34 -16.99
C ASN A 213 13.41 -22.59 -18.14
N LEU A 214 13.69 -21.29 -17.92
CA LEU A 214 14.37 -20.42 -18.88
C LEU A 214 15.85 -20.23 -18.51
N ASN A 215 16.68 -19.91 -19.50
CA ASN A 215 18.10 -19.64 -19.25
C ASN A 215 18.29 -18.25 -18.66
N TYR A 216 18.62 -18.19 -17.37
CA TYR A 216 18.82 -16.94 -16.62
C TYR A 216 19.89 -16.05 -17.23
N GLU A 217 21.07 -16.60 -17.57
CA GLU A 217 22.17 -15.81 -18.13
C GLU A 217 21.82 -15.17 -19.47
N LYS A 218 21.10 -15.90 -20.32
CA LYS A 218 20.59 -15.37 -21.59
C LYS A 218 19.60 -14.24 -21.36
N LEU A 219 18.68 -14.37 -20.38
CA LEU A 219 17.72 -13.34 -20.03
C LEU A 219 18.42 -12.13 -19.39
N LEU A 220 19.33 -12.37 -18.46
CA LEU A 220 20.08 -11.29 -17.82
C LEU A 220 20.85 -10.48 -18.87
N LYS A 221 21.55 -11.16 -19.80
CA LYS A 221 22.24 -10.51 -20.92
C LYS A 221 21.25 -9.73 -21.82
N LYS A 222 20.08 -10.30 -22.13
CA LYS A 222 19.02 -9.63 -22.90
C LYS A 222 18.57 -8.31 -22.23
N PHE A 223 18.40 -8.30 -20.90
CA PHE A 223 17.86 -7.15 -20.17
C PHE A 223 18.93 -6.18 -19.65
N THR A 224 20.19 -6.64 -19.53
CA THR A 224 21.33 -5.75 -19.19
C THR A 224 22.02 -5.21 -20.44
N ASN A 225 22.12 -5.99 -21.52
CA ASN A 225 22.64 -5.56 -22.83
C ASN A 225 21.60 -4.89 -23.72
N LYS A 226 20.37 -4.74 -23.31
CA LYS A 226 19.63 -3.56 -23.70
C LYS A 226 20.52 -2.42 -23.19
N SER A 227 21.58 -2.08 -23.98
CA SER A 227 22.23 -0.79 -23.92
C SER A 227 21.09 0.16 -23.67
N THR A 228 21.02 0.80 -22.53
CA THR A 228 19.99 1.74 -22.20
C THR A 228 19.73 2.57 -23.45
N PRO A 229 18.65 2.31 -24.23
CA PRO A 229 18.18 3.34 -25.09
C PRO A 229 17.76 4.37 -24.09
N ASN A 230 18.54 5.45 -23.94
CA ASN A 230 18.35 6.56 -23.03
C ASN A 230 17.20 6.28 -22.06
N SER A 231 17.49 5.90 -20.82
CA SER A 231 16.55 5.35 -19.81
C SER A 231 15.13 5.79 -20.14
N ARG A 232 14.27 4.87 -20.67
CA ARG A 232 12.94 5.27 -21.18
C ARG A 232 12.21 5.95 -20.04
N PHE A 233 12.38 7.25 -19.96
CA PHE A 233 11.62 8.05 -19.03
C PHE A 233 10.16 7.98 -19.47
N ARG A 234 9.32 7.44 -18.59
CA ARG A 234 7.87 7.45 -18.77
C ARG A 234 7.29 8.42 -17.77
N PHE A 235 6.72 9.48 -18.29
CA PHE A 235 5.92 10.38 -17.49
C PHE A 235 4.47 9.94 -17.57
N SER A 236 3.85 9.73 -16.41
CA SER A 236 2.44 9.40 -16.29
C SER A 236 1.85 10.23 -15.15
N SER A 237 0.77 10.93 -15.41
CA SER A 237 0.08 11.76 -14.41
C SER A 237 -1.39 11.91 -14.76
N THR A 238 -2.23 11.94 -13.73
CA THR A 238 -3.65 12.25 -13.88
C THR A 238 -3.92 13.67 -13.41
N LEU A 239 -4.55 14.45 -14.25
CA LEU A 239 -5.00 15.81 -13.96
C LEU A 239 -6.47 15.80 -13.58
N ASN A 240 -6.80 16.25 -12.36
CA ASN A 240 -8.16 16.36 -11.89
C ASN A 240 -8.57 17.84 -11.83
N PHE A 241 -9.75 18.15 -12.38
CA PHE A 241 -10.31 19.50 -12.43
C PHE A 241 -11.77 19.47 -11.98
N THR A 242 -12.19 20.52 -11.25
CA THR A 242 -13.60 20.83 -11.01
C THR A 242 -13.91 22.14 -11.69
N LEU A 243 -14.81 22.13 -12.69
CA LEU A 243 -15.11 23.27 -13.54
C LEU A 243 -16.54 23.76 -13.31
N SER A 244 -16.71 25.08 -13.27
CA SER A 244 -18.03 25.75 -13.15
C SER A 244 -18.72 25.96 -14.51
N TYR A 245 -17.96 25.93 -15.61
CA TYR A 245 -18.44 26.06 -16.99
C TYR A 245 -17.49 25.29 -17.92
N PRO A 246 -17.91 24.95 -19.15
CA PRO A 246 -17.08 24.21 -20.08
C PRO A 246 -15.82 25.01 -20.43
N GLN A 247 -14.65 24.34 -20.45
CA GLN A 247 -13.36 24.98 -20.72
C GLN A 247 -12.50 24.08 -21.62
N VAL A 248 -11.56 24.68 -22.34
CA VAL A 248 -10.65 23.96 -23.22
C VAL A 248 -9.31 23.71 -22.54
N LEU A 249 -8.98 22.44 -22.33
CA LEU A 249 -7.71 21.99 -21.77
C LEU A 249 -6.69 21.74 -22.89
N LYS A 250 -5.51 22.37 -22.77
CA LYS A 250 -4.33 22.07 -23.60
C LYS A 250 -3.16 21.76 -22.70
N VAL A 251 -2.42 20.68 -23.02
CA VAL A 251 -1.21 20.30 -22.29
C VAL A 251 -0.09 20.05 -23.28
N VAL A 252 1.03 20.74 -23.09
CA VAL A 252 2.20 20.65 -23.97
C VAL A 252 3.48 20.45 -23.15
N LEU A 253 4.42 19.73 -23.72
CA LEU A 253 5.80 19.67 -23.27
C LEU A 253 6.63 20.61 -24.12
N CYS A 254 7.37 21.51 -23.50
CA CYS A 254 8.26 22.44 -24.16
C CYS A 254 9.71 22.19 -23.75
N ASP A 255 10.64 22.48 -24.63
CA ASP A 255 12.08 22.51 -24.32
C ASP A 255 12.47 23.78 -23.52
N LYS A 256 13.79 23.98 -23.32
CA LYS A 256 14.35 25.13 -22.61
C LYS A 256 14.11 26.48 -23.34
N ASN A 257 13.89 26.44 -24.67
CA ASN A 257 13.64 27.60 -25.50
C ASN A 257 12.15 27.95 -25.59
N ASN A 258 11.29 27.18 -24.91
CA ASN A 258 9.83 27.21 -24.98
C ASN A 258 9.21 26.67 -26.28
N ASP A 259 9.98 26.00 -27.12
CA ASP A 259 9.45 25.29 -28.28
C ASP A 259 8.66 24.06 -27.87
N ILE A 260 7.50 23.87 -28.49
CA ILE A 260 6.67 22.69 -28.19
C ILE A 260 7.32 21.48 -28.84
N VAL A 261 7.83 20.56 -27.99
CA VAL A 261 8.42 19.29 -28.42
C VAL A 261 7.40 18.15 -28.42
N LYS A 262 6.33 18.27 -27.63
CA LYS A 262 5.24 17.30 -27.60
C LYS A 262 3.92 17.93 -27.20
N GLN A 263 2.86 17.56 -27.88
CA GLN A 263 1.49 17.95 -27.54
C GLN A 263 0.82 16.75 -26.85
N CYS A 264 0.63 16.85 -25.52
CA CYS A 264 0.05 15.78 -24.72
C CYS A 264 -1.48 15.79 -24.78
N ILE A 265 -2.10 17.00 -24.79
CA ILE A 265 -3.54 17.21 -25.00
C ILE A 265 -3.67 18.41 -25.94
N ALA A 266 -4.36 18.21 -27.06
CA ALA A 266 -4.38 19.18 -28.16
C ALA A 266 -5.32 20.38 -27.90
N GLY A 267 -6.35 20.21 -27.10
CA GLY A 267 -7.41 21.19 -26.86
C GLY A 267 -8.73 20.45 -26.60
N ASP A 268 -8.79 19.64 -25.55
CA ASP A 268 -9.99 18.90 -25.19
C ASP A 268 -10.98 19.83 -24.50
N THR A 269 -12.23 19.88 -24.96
CA THR A 269 -13.28 20.56 -24.23
C THR A 269 -13.70 19.71 -23.02
N LEU A 270 -13.55 20.27 -21.84
CA LEU A 270 -13.96 19.68 -20.57
C LEU A 270 -15.37 20.16 -20.21
N ALA A 271 -16.21 19.26 -19.73
CA ALA A 271 -17.57 19.58 -19.29
C ALA A 271 -17.58 20.21 -17.88
N ILE A 272 -18.74 20.78 -17.49
CA ILE A 272 -18.99 21.24 -16.11
C ILE A 272 -18.87 20.06 -15.14
N GLY A 273 -18.34 20.32 -13.94
CA GLY A 273 -18.18 19.34 -12.87
C GLY A 273 -16.78 18.75 -12.81
N ASN A 274 -16.69 17.54 -12.28
CA ASN A 274 -15.41 16.87 -12.07
C ASN A 274 -14.91 16.20 -13.35
N ASN A 275 -13.71 16.57 -13.77
CA ASN A 275 -13.02 15.99 -14.93
C ASN A 275 -11.72 15.34 -14.49
N SER A 276 -11.37 14.23 -15.15
CA SER A 276 -10.09 13.55 -14.98
C SER A 276 -9.47 13.29 -16.34
N LYS A 277 -8.23 13.73 -16.55
CA LYS A 277 -7.47 13.51 -17.79
C LYS A 277 -6.13 12.90 -17.49
N HIS A 278 -5.86 11.78 -18.11
CA HIS A 278 -4.57 11.11 -18.02
C HIS A 278 -3.60 11.69 -19.06
N ILE A 279 -2.37 11.95 -18.62
CA ILE A 279 -1.26 12.38 -19.48
C ILE A 279 -0.16 11.34 -19.36
N GLU A 280 0.28 10.88 -20.51
CA GLU A 280 1.42 9.97 -20.58
C GLU A 280 2.32 10.33 -21.77
N PHE A 281 3.63 10.25 -21.55
CA PHE A 281 4.62 10.31 -22.62
C PHE A 281 5.92 9.61 -22.21
N THR A 282 6.66 9.16 -23.21
CA THR A 282 8.00 8.59 -23.07
C THR A 282 9.03 9.57 -23.65
N ASN A 283 10.30 9.33 -23.38
CA ASN A 283 11.40 10.11 -23.96
C ASN A 283 11.93 9.51 -25.26
N ASP A 284 11.18 8.64 -25.95
CA ASP A 284 11.68 7.97 -27.16
C ASP A 284 12.16 8.98 -28.24
N ASP A 285 11.58 10.20 -28.22
CA ASP A 285 11.91 11.29 -29.13
C ASP A 285 12.50 12.51 -28.41
N LEU A 286 12.95 12.38 -27.17
CA LEU A 286 13.44 13.49 -26.35
C LEU A 286 14.90 13.26 -25.96
N GLU A 287 15.72 14.28 -26.13
CA GLU A 287 17.12 14.28 -25.70
C GLU A 287 17.24 14.50 -24.17
N ASN A 288 18.43 14.18 -23.62
CA ASN A 288 18.73 14.55 -22.24
C ASN A 288 18.69 16.05 -22.08
N GLY A 289 17.96 16.54 -21.09
CA GLY A 289 17.79 17.98 -20.90
C GLY A 289 16.65 18.37 -19.97
N LYS A 290 16.41 19.68 -19.90
CA LYS A 290 15.31 20.28 -19.15
C LYS A 290 14.14 20.58 -20.05
N TYR A 291 12.97 20.13 -19.62
CA TYR A 291 11.70 20.32 -20.29
C TYR A 291 10.69 20.93 -19.33
N TYR A 292 9.63 21.51 -19.89
CA TYR A 292 8.57 22.13 -19.11
C TYR A 292 7.20 21.64 -19.57
N LEU A 293 6.53 20.88 -18.71
CA LEU A 293 5.12 20.54 -18.91
C LEU A 293 4.27 21.76 -18.56
N LYS A 294 3.52 22.27 -19.54
CA LYS A 294 2.65 23.44 -19.40
C LYS A 294 1.21 23.05 -19.61
N ILE A 295 0.36 23.49 -18.68
CA ILE A 295 -1.08 23.23 -18.67
C ILE A 295 -1.81 24.54 -18.91
N TYR A 296 -2.68 24.57 -19.91
CA TYR A 296 -3.47 25.73 -20.27
C TYR A 296 -4.96 25.39 -20.15
N ILE A 297 -5.74 26.35 -19.65
CA ILE A 297 -7.19 26.35 -19.67
C ILE A 297 -7.63 27.60 -20.42
N ASP A 298 -8.46 27.46 -21.47
CA ASP A 298 -8.91 28.56 -22.36
C ASP A 298 -7.76 29.45 -22.83
N GLY A 299 -6.62 28.84 -23.20
CA GLY A 299 -5.43 29.52 -23.65
C GLY A 299 -4.57 30.17 -22.55
N LYS A 300 -5.05 30.24 -21.30
CA LYS A 300 -4.30 30.79 -20.17
C LYS A 300 -3.48 29.69 -19.49
N MET A 301 -2.18 29.90 -19.33
CA MET A 301 -1.32 28.93 -18.59
C MET A 301 -1.66 28.98 -17.11
N ILE A 302 -2.10 27.83 -16.57
CA ILE A 302 -2.47 27.67 -15.17
C ILE A 302 -1.39 26.95 -14.36
N LYS A 303 -0.53 26.16 -15.01
CA LYS A 303 0.54 25.41 -14.33
C LYS A 303 1.72 25.16 -15.26
N ARG A 304 2.93 25.21 -14.68
CA ARG A 304 4.20 24.80 -15.29
C ARG A 304 4.94 23.87 -14.34
N ARG A 305 5.47 22.78 -14.86
CA ARG A 305 6.30 21.82 -14.09
C ARG A 305 7.59 21.54 -14.86
N GLU A 306 8.75 21.69 -14.21
CA GLU A 306 10.03 21.28 -14.76
C GLU A 306 10.16 19.75 -14.73
N ILE A 307 10.68 19.19 -15.80
CA ILE A 307 11.00 17.78 -16.00
C ILE A 307 12.43 17.69 -16.48
N VAL A 308 13.26 16.91 -15.80
CA VAL A 308 14.67 16.71 -16.18
C VAL A 308 14.82 15.28 -16.67
N ILE A 309 15.21 15.12 -17.94
CA ILE A 309 15.57 13.84 -18.55
C ILE A 309 17.10 13.74 -18.48
N LYS A 310 17.59 12.66 -17.89
CA LYS A 310 19.01 12.39 -17.66
C LYS A 310 19.46 11.17 -18.45
#